data_be31eb8359872c4a3816a0fb5d5e154a
#
_entry.id   be31eb8359872c4a3816a0fb5d5e154a
#
_cell.length_a   1.000
_cell.length_b   1.000
_cell.length_c   1.000
_cell.angle_alpha   90.00
_cell.angle_beta   90.00
_cell.angle_gamma   90.00
#
_symmetry.space_group_name_H-M   'P 1'
#
loop_
_entity.id
_entity.type
_entity.pdbx_description
1 polymer ?
#
loop_
_entity_poly.entity_id
_entity_poly.type
_entity_poly.pdbx_seq_one_letter_code
_entity_poly.pdbx_strand_id
1 'polypeptide(L)'
;MLRLIEACYYQHKRRHKGLAIRLAIAVHGQVNPATGVSQTMPQAPWHAPVELKYLLEEHLGCEVMVDNDCIMLALAQKWQGAENVGDFCVINVDYGIGSAFIINGQIYRGALFGSGQIGHTIINPDGSACACGRYGCLETIASLSAIKKRARVFLKQQGADPAALAEGRVGTAQLLARYQQGDLMIRAMVDEGARAIGLSLYNFLNILNINRIWLYGRSCGFGEEWLQTIIHQTGANPFDCSDAVNATHIRFGQLSRAQQVMGIGYLYVERALAQPR
;
A
#
# COMPACT_ATOMS: atom_id res chain seq x y z
N MET A 1 16.75 10.01 -7.31
CA MET A 1 16.22 9.94 -5.93
C MET A 1 17.05 10.79 -4.98
N LEU A 2 18.33 10.51 -4.74
CA LEU A 2 19.18 11.23 -3.77
C LEU A 2 19.16 12.76 -3.96
N ARG A 3 19.36 13.27 -5.18
CA ARG A 3 19.30 14.73 -5.46
C ARG A 3 18.00 15.40 -5.06
N LEU A 4 16.85 14.72 -5.19
CA LEU A 4 15.54 15.26 -4.77
C LEU A 4 15.44 15.32 -3.24
N ILE A 5 15.87 14.27 -2.56
CA ILE A 5 15.89 14.22 -1.09
C ILE A 5 16.80 15.32 -0.56
N GLU A 6 17.98 15.44 -1.12
CA GLU A 6 18.96 16.48 -0.79
C GLU A 6 18.38 17.89 -0.97
N ALA A 7 17.78 18.16 -2.11
CA ALA A 7 17.15 19.46 -2.39
C ALA A 7 16.06 19.81 -1.37
N CYS A 8 15.18 18.84 -1.05
CA CYS A 8 14.15 19.00 -0.03
C CYS A 8 14.75 19.26 1.36
N TYR A 9 15.77 18.48 1.75
CA TYR A 9 16.43 18.61 3.04
C TYR A 9 17.05 20.00 3.23
N TYR A 10 17.88 20.44 2.26
CA TYR A 10 18.52 21.75 2.35
C TYR A 10 17.54 22.91 2.23
N GLN A 11 16.43 22.77 1.48
CA GLN A 11 15.37 23.76 1.46
C GLN A 11 14.73 23.92 2.85
N HIS A 12 14.42 22.82 3.54
CA HIS A 12 13.87 22.85 4.89
C HIS A 12 14.88 23.38 5.90
N LYS A 13 16.14 22.96 5.83
CA LYS A 13 17.22 23.45 6.71
C LYS A 13 17.40 24.96 6.61
N ARG A 14 17.31 25.54 5.41
CA ARG A 14 17.36 27.00 5.22
C ARG A 14 16.16 27.73 5.82
N ARG A 15 14.96 27.14 5.75
CA ARG A 15 13.73 27.74 6.29
C ARG A 15 13.66 27.68 7.81
N HIS A 16 14.23 26.65 8.42
CA HIS A 16 14.16 26.38 9.85
C HIS A 16 15.54 26.44 10.49
N LYS A 17 16.20 27.61 10.36
CA LYS A 17 17.53 27.85 10.93
C LYS A 17 17.52 27.64 12.46
N GLY A 18 18.52 26.90 12.95
CA GLY A 18 18.66 26.61 14.39
C GLY A 18 17.89 25.38 14.89
N LEU A 19 17.02 24.78 14.08
CA LEU A 19 16.35 23.53 14.44
C LEU A 19 17.10 22.30 13.90
N ALA A 20 17.14 21.25 14.70
CA ALA A 20 17.61 19.94 14.26
C ALA A 20 16.60 19.34 13.28
N ILE A 21 17.02 19.11 12.03
CA ILE A 21 16.20 18.46 11.02
C ILE A 21 16.51 16.97 11.02
N ARG A 22 15.47 16.17 11.13
CA ARG A 22 15.51 14.72 10.99
C ARG A 22 14.79 14.30 9.70
N LEU A 23 15.16 13.17 9.13
CA LEU A 23 14.59 12.68 7.91
C LEU A 23 13.89 11.33 8.14
N ALA A 24 12.66 11.19 7.68
CA ALA A 24 11.97 9.91 7.63
C ALA A 24 11.59 9.60 6.17
N ILE A 25 11.85 8.38 5.72
CA ILE A 25 11.61 7.95 4.34
C ILE A 25 10.76 6.68 4.33
N ALA A 26 9.71 6.70 3.53
CA ALA A 26 8.93 5.52 3.19
C ALA A 26 9.36 5.00 1.82
N VAL A 27 9.64 3.71 1.73
CA VAL A 27 9.96 3.03 0.48
C VAL A 27 9.07 1.83 0.26
N HIS A 28 8.85 1.50 -1.00
CA HIS A 28 8.11 0.30 -1.38
C HIS A 28 8.95 -0.96 -1.11
N GLY A 29 8.29 -2.08 -0.80
CA GLY A 29 8.94 -3.37 -0.53
C GLY A 29 9.31 -3.60 0.92
N GLN A 30 10.13 -4.60 1.17
CA GLN A 30 10.52 -5.00 2.52
C GLN A 30 11.69 -4.16 3.04
N VAL A 31 11.52 -3.60 4.24
CA VAL A 31 12.54 -2.78 4.91
C VAL A 31 12.85 -3.36 6.28
N ASN A 32 14.12 -3.40 6.63
CA ASN A 32 14.54 -3.60 8.01
C ASN A 32 14.61 -2.22 8.71
N PRO A 33 13.67 -1.87 9.58
CA PRO A 33 13.63 -0.53 10.17
C PRO A 33 14.76 -0.27 11.19
N ALA A 34 15.38 -1.33 11.75
CA ALA A 34 16.48 -1.19 12.68
C ALA A 34 17.75 -0.70 11.97
N THR A 35 18.05 -1.27 10.80
CA THR A 35 19.22 -0.93 10.00
C THR A 35 18.93 0.08 8.88
N GLY A 36 17.65 0.30 8.54
CA GLY A 36 17.24 1.13 7.43
C GLY A 36 17.60 0.57 6.05
N VAL A 37 17.78 -0.76 5.98
CA VAL A 37 18.09 -1.48 4.74
C VAL A 37 16.81 -1.82 4.01
N SER A 38 16.69 -1.36 2.75
CA SER A 38 15.68 -1.85 1.82
C SER A 38 16.13 -3.21 1.29
N GLN A 39 15.46 -4.27 1.72
CA GLN A 39 15.82 -5.66 1.41
C GLN A 39 15.48 -6.04 -0.03
N THR A 40 14.23 -5.76 -0.39
CA THR A 40 13.70 -6.03 -1.72
C THR A 40 12.74 -4.92 -2.11
N MET A 41 12.80 -4.52 -3.35
CA MET A 41 11.88 -3.56 -3.92
C MET A 41 11.51 -4.05 -5.33
N PRO A 42 10.38 -4.77 -5.48
CA PRO A 42 9.90 -5.16 -6.80
C PRO A 42 9.84 -3.94 -7.71
N GLN A 43 10.29 -4.08 -8.94
CA GLN A 43 10.34 -2.98 -9.94
C GLN A 43 11.35 -1.85 -9.62
N ALA A 44 12.19 -1.99 -8.61
CA ALA A 44 13.27 -1.03 -8.37
C ALA A 44 14.40 -1.18 -9.41
N PRO A 45 15.17 -0.12 -9.65
CA PRO A 45 16.35 -0.20 -10.51
C PRO A 45 17.52 -0.93 -9.85
N TRP A 46 17.40 -1.35 -8.59
CA TRP A 46 18.41 -2.13 -7.87
C TRP A 46 17.92 -3.54 -7.55
N HIS A 47 18.82 -4.50 -7.68
CA HIS A 47 18.51 -5.93 -7.48
C HIS A 47 19.17 -6.52 -6.22
N ALA A 48 19.79 -5.68 -5.39
CA ALA A 48 20.44 -6.06 -4.14
C ALA A 48 19.94 -5.17 -3.00
N PRO A 49 20.06 -5.59 -1.73
CA PRO A 49 19.74 -4.75 -0.58
C PRO A 49 20.49 -3.42 -0.62
N VAL A 50 19.81 -2.34 -0.24
CA VAL A 50 20.39 -0.98 -0.22
C VAL A 50 20.32 -0.41 1.19
N GLU A 51 21.45 0.03 1.71
CA GLU A 51 21.59 0.63 3.03
C GLU A 51 21.17 2.11 3.02
N LEU A 52 19.87 2.35 2.80
CA LEU A 52 19.32 3.70 2.60
C LEU A 52 19.60 4.64 3.78
N LYS A 53 19.44 4.14 5.01
CA LYS A 53 19.70 4.92 6.21
C LYS A 53 21.16 5.39 6.25
N TYR A 54 22.10 4.47 6.14
CA TYR A 54 23.53 4.78 6.16
C TYR A 54 23.92 5.78 5.07
N LEU A 55 23.53 5.52 3.83
CA LEU A 55 23.86 6.39 2.70
C LEU A 55 23.32 7.82 2.88
N LEU A 56 22.13 7.97 3.46
CA LEU A 56 21.52 9.28 3.64
C LEU A 56 22.07 9.99 4.87
N GLU A 57 22.36 9.28 5.96
CA GLU A 57 22.98 9.84 7.15
C GLU A 57 24.40 10.37 6.84
N GLU A 58 25.18 9.58 6.09
CA GLU A 58 26.51 9.99 5.65
C GLU A 58 26.47 11.23 4.74
N HIS A 59 25.50 11.25 3.79
CA HIS A 59 25.40 12.34 2.82
C HIS A 59 24.83 13.65 3.38
N LEU A 60 23.86 13.57 4.30
CA LEU A 60 23.12 14.72 4.79
C LEU A 60 23.56 15.19 6.18
N GLY A 61 24.27 14.36 6.93
CA GLY A 61 24.69 14.66 8.30
C GLY A 61 23.50 14.84 9.26
N CYS A 62 22.41 14.09 9.06
CA CYS A 62 21.23 14.12 9.92
C CYS A 62 20.74 12.71 10.22
N GLU A 63 19.99 12.56 11.29
CA GLU A 63 19.37 11.31 11.66
C GLU A 63 18.30 10.90 10.62
N VAL A 64 18.32 9.62 10.18
CA VAL A 64 17.40 9.08 9.18
C VAL A 64 16.69 7.85 9.72
N MET A 65 15.37 7.80 9.52
CA MET A 65 14.57 6.59 9.70
C MET A 65 13.99 6.15 8.34
N VAL A 66 13.99 4.85 8.10
CA VAL A 66 13.47 4.27 6.85
C VAL A 66 12.51 3.14 7.20
N ASP A 67 11.33 3.13 6.59
CA ASP A 67 10.37 2.06 6.75
C ASP A 67 9.55 1.86 5.45
N ASN A 68 8.63 0.90 5.46
CA ASN A 68 7.76 0.60 4.33
C ASN A 68 6.65 1.66 4.15
N ASP A 69 6.20 1.85 2.91
CA ASP A 69 5.16 2.82 2.54
C ASP A 69 3.77 2.48 3.14
N CYS A 70 3.44 1.21 3.34
CA CYS A 70 2.21 0.83 4.05
C CYS A 70 2.29 1.10 5.56
N ILE A 71 3.48 0.98 6.15
CA ILE A 71 3.71 1.42 7.55
C ILE A 71 3.48 2.93 7.68
N MET A 72 3.92 3.73 6.69
CA MET A 72 3.62 5.17 6.64
C MET A 72 2.10 5.41 6.67
N LEU A 73 1.32 4.68 5.87
CA LEU A 73 -0.14 4.81 5.85
C LEU A 73 -0.78 4.39 7.19
N ALA A 74 -0.29 3.31 7.80
CA ALA A 74 -0.79 2.84 9.09
C ALA A 74 -0.52 3.87 10.20
N LEU A 75 0.67 4.46 10.21
CA LEU A 75 1.01 5.53 11.15
C LEU A 75 0.17 6.79 10.91
N ALA A 76 -0.04 7.17 9.64
CA ALA A 76 -0.92 8.28 9.31
C ALA A 76 -2.34 8.03 9.82
N GLN A 77 -2.88 6.83 9.60
CA GLN A 77 -4.21 6.45 10.08
C GLN A 77 -4.28 6.43 11.61
N LYS A 78 -3.26 5.89 12.28
CA LYS A 78 -3.19 5.87 13.75
C LYS A 78 -3.21 7.27 14.36
N TRP A 79 -2.43 8.20 13.81
CA TRP A 79 -2.20 9.51 14.44
C TRP A 79 -3.10 10.63 13.92
N GLN A 80 -3.69 10.48 12.74
CA GLN A 80 -4.52 11.51 12.11
C GLN A 80 -5.91 11.02 11.73
N GLY A 81 -6.18 9.71 11.83
CA GLY A 81 -7.51 9.15 11.58
C GLY A 81 -8.54 9.65 12.58
N ALA A 82 -9.79 9.73 12.16
CA ALA A 82 -10.89 10.19 13.00
C ALA A 82 -11.27 9.20 14.12
N GLU A 83 -10.91 7.93 13.96
CA GLU A 83 -11.23 6.86 14.91
C GLU A 83 -9.96 6.44 15.66
N ASN A 84 -10.01 6.46 16.98
CA ASN A 84 -8.94 5.90 17.82
C ASN A 84 -9.19 4.41 18.04
N VAL A 85 -8.59 3.58 17.18
CA VAL A 85 -8.75 2.12 17.18
C VAL A 85 -7.41 1.46 17.46
N GLY A 86 -7.39 0.53 18.42
CA GLY A 86 -6.16 -0.19 18.83
C GLY A 86 -5.69 -1.22 17.81
N ASP A 87 -6.65 -1.86 17.10
CA ASP A 87 -6.36 -2.92 16.13
C ASP A 87 -6.98 -2.60 14.79
N PHE A 88 -6.16 -2.47 13.76
CA PHE A 88 -6.63 -2.19 12.42
C PHE A 88 -5.60 -2.56 11.33
N CYS A 89 -6.09 -2.63 10.11
CA CYS A 89 -5.29 -2.82 8.91
C CYS A 89 -5.48 -1.65 7.94
N VAL A 90 -4.40 -1.21 7.32
CA VAL A 90 -4.46 -0.40 6.10
C VAL A 90 -4.00 -1.24 4.92
N ILE A 91 -4.67 -1.08 3.79
CA ILE A 91 -4.32 -1.75 2.54
C ILE A 91 -4.17 -0.68 1.46
N ASN A 92 -3.03 -0.67 0.82
CA ASN A 92 -2.76 0.20 -0.31
C ASN A 92 -2.95 -0.60 -1.61
N VAL A 93 -4.00 -0.28 -2.38
CA VAL A 93 -4.29 -0.89 -3.68
C VAL A 93 -3.94 0.11 -4.78
N ASP A 94 -2.75 -0.05 -5.30
CA ASP A 94 -2.18 0.87 -6.30
C ASP A 94 -1.48 0.08 -7.42
N TYR A 95 -0.33 0.53 -7.92
CA TYR A 95 0.48 -0.24 -8.89
C TYR A 95 0.86 -1.62 -8.37
N GLY A 96 1.13 -1.75 -7.09
CA GLY A 96 1.20 -2.98 -6.33
C GLY A 96 0.13 -3.00 -5.24
N ILE A 97 0.13 -4.06 -4.42
CA ILE A 97 -0.78 -4.22 -3.28
C ILE A 97 0.05 -4.55 -2.04
N GLY A 98 -0.07 -3.70 -1.04
CA GLY A 98 0.57 -3.92 0.26
C GLY A 98 -0.39 -3.62 1.40
N SER A 99 -0.02 -4.05 2.60
CA SER A 99 -0.77 -3.72 3.81
C SER A 99 0.16 -3.49 5.00
N ALA A 100 -0.39 -2.90 6.05
CA ALA A 100 0.27 -2.80 7.35
C ALA A 100 -0.77 -2.91 8.46
N PHE A 101 -0.32 -3.44 9.60
CA PHE A 101 -1.18 -3.73 10.73
C PHE A 101 -0.77 -2.93 11.95
N ILE A 102 -1.75 -2.39 12.65
CA ILE A 102 -1.62 -1.94 14.03
C ILE A 102 -2.32 -2.98 14.89
N ILE A 103 -1.62 -3.53 15.88
CA ILE A 103 -2.11 -4.52 16.83
C ILE A 103 -1.74 -4.03 18.23
N ASN A 104 -2.72 -3.97 19.13
CA ASN A 104 -2.55 -3.40 20.46
C ASN A 104 -1.96 -1.97 20.42
N GLY A 105 -2.38 -1.19 19.45
CA GLY A 105 -1.89 0.18 19.24
C GLY A 105 -0.46 0.29 18.73
N GLN A 106 0.19 -0.81 18.37
CA GLN A 106 1.58 -0.84 17.89
C GLN A 106 1.69 -1.39 16.47
N ILE A 107 2.71 -0.96 15.74
CA ILE A 107 3.00 -1.48 14.41
C ILE A 107 3.43 -2.94 14.51
N TYR A 108 2.71 -3.82 13.85
CA TYR A 108 3.09 -5.22 13.72
C TYR A 108 3.95 -5.44 12.48
N ARG A 109 5.21 -5.81 12.66
CA ARG A 109 6.17 -6.04 11.57
C ARG A 109 6.48 -7.51 11.30
N GLY A 110 6.09 -8.41 12.21
CA GLY A 110 6.56 -9.78 12.20
C GLY A 110 8.05 -9.91 12.57
N ALA A 111 8.52 -11.14 12.76
CA ALA A 111 9.89 -11.40 13.22
C ALA A 111 10.98 -10.97 12.23
N LEU A 112 10.69 -10.97 10.92
CA LEU A 112 11.63 -10.64 9.85
C LEU A 112 11.22 -9.37 9.09
N PHE A 113 10.40 -8.51 9.69
CA PHE A 113 9.90 -7.26 9.09
C PHE A 113 9.16 -7.45 7.77
N GLY A 114 8.63 -8.63 7.51
CA GLY A 114 7.92 -9.00 6.28
C GLY A 114 6.40 -9.07 6.41
N SER A 115 5.82 -8.59 7.51
CA SER A 115 4.37 -8.55 7.68
C SER A 115 3.73 -7.60 6.66
N GLY A 116 2.48 -7.86 6.29
CA GLY A 116 1.75 -6.97 5.39
C GLY A 116 1.92 -7.26 3.89
N GLN A 117 2.55 -8.36 3.51
CA GLN A 117 2.73 -8.75 2.10
C GLN A 117 1.46 -9.38 1.50
N ILE A 118 0.29 -8.77 1.75
CA ILE A 118 -1.01 -9.29 1.31
C ILE A 118 -1.11 -9.46 -0.21
N GLY A 119 -0.45 -8.59 -0.98
CA GLY A 119 -0.38 -8.65 -2.43
C GLY A 119 0.26 -9.94 -2.96
N HIS A 120 1.06 -10.62 -2.14
CA HIS A 120 1.73 -11.87 -2.49
C HIS A 120 1.03 -13.13 -1.92
N THR A 121 -0.17 -12.99 -1.33
CA THR A 121 -1.02 -14.14 -1.04
C THR A 121 -1.51 -14.78 -2.34
N ILE A 122 -1.46 -16.11 -2.41
CA ILE A 122 -1.86 -16.85 -3.61
C ILE A 122 -3.38 -16.96 -3.63
N ILE A 123 -4.01 -16.36 -4.64
CA ILE A 123 -5.47 -16.40 -4.85
C ILE A 123 -5.83 -17.45 -5.89
N ASN A 124 -4.98 -17.65 -6.88
CA ASN A 124 -5.16 -18.67 -7.92
C ASN A 124 -3.81 -19.34 -8.22
N PRO A 125 -3.56 -20.57 -7.73
CA PRO A 125 -2.28 -21.26 -7.94
C PRO A 125 -1.85 -21.41 -9.40
N ASP A 126 -2.84 -21.49 -10.31
CA ASP A 126 -2.65 -21.61 -11.77
C ASP A 126 -2.60 -20.24 -12.47
N GLY A 127 -2.53 -19.16 -11.71
CA GLY A 127 -2.55 -17.79 -12.21
C GLY A 127 -1.23 -17.31 -12.81
N SER A 128 -1.16 -16.02 -13.11
CA SER A 128 -0.01 -15.39 -13.75
C SER A 128 1.22 -15.40 -12.83
N ALA A 129 2.42 -15.41 -13.43
CA ALA A 129 3.69 -15.25 -12.73
C ALA A 129 3.75 -13.87 -12.01
N CYS A 130 4.20 -13.87 -10.78
CA CYS A 130 4.42 -12.69 -9.96
C CYS A 130 5.91 -12.34 -9.88
N ALA A 131 6.22 -11.06 -9.70
CA ALA A 131 7.59 -10.58 -9.50
C ALA A 131 8.29 -11.19 -8.27
N CYS A 132 7.52 -11.73 -7.31
CA CYS A 132 8.07 -12.44 -6.14
C CYS A 132 8.55 -13.87 -6.43
N GLY A 133 8.45 -14.33 -7.68
CA GLY A 133 8.84 -15.68 -8.10
C GLY A 133 7.76 -16.75 -7.98
N ARG A 134 6.59 -16.42 -7.44
CA ARG A 134 5.42 -17.33 -7.35
C ARG A 134 4.38 -17.04 -8.43
N TYR A 135 3.34 -17.83 -8.46
CA TYR A 135 2.23 -17.71 -9.40
C TYR A 135 0.93 -17.38 -8.66
N GLY A 136 0.03 -16.64 -9.34
CA GLY A 136 -1.34 -16.37 -8.88
C GLY A 136 -1.46 -15.52 -7.62
N CYS A 137 -0.47 -14.70 -7.33
CA CYS A 137 -0.55 -13.73 -6.25
C CYS A 137 -1.70 -12.73 -6.48
N LEU A 138 -2.31 -12.24 -5.41
CA LEU A 138 -3.35 -11.20 -5.46
C LEU A 138 -2.94 -10.01 -6.34
N GLU A 139 -1.69 -9.56 -6.23
CA GLU A 139 -1.16 -8.44 -6.99
C GLU A 139 -1.23 -8.66 -8.51
N THR A 140 -1.09 -9.90 -8.98
CA THR A 140 -1.17 -10.23 -10.41
C THR A 140 -2.57 -10.14 -11.00
N ILE A 141 -3.59 -10.00 -10.15
CA ILE A 141 -5.00 -9.92 -10.55
C ILE A 141 -5.56 -8.52 -10.28
N ALA A 142 -5.34 -8.01 -9.08
CA ALA A 142 -6.06 -6.87 -8.51
C ALA A 142 -5.27 -5.55 -8.52
N SER A 143 -3.94 -5.55 -8.76
CA SER A 143 -3.19 -4.30 -8.83
C SER A 143 -3.50 -3.48 -10.08
N LEU A 144 -3.32 -2.17 -10.02
CA LEU A 144 -3.45 -1.30 -11.20
C LEU A 144 -2.49 -1.70 -12.31
N SER A 145 -1.28 -2.17 -11.99
CA SER A 145 -0.34 -2.67 -13.00
C SER A 145 -0.87 -3.91 -13.71
N ALA A 146 -1.46 -4.84 -12.98
CA ALA A 146 -2.06 -6.05 -13.55
C ALA A 146 -3.27 -5.71 -14.43
N ILE A 147 -4.20 -4.89 -13.94
CA ILE A 147 -5.39 -4.47 -14.70
C ILE A 147 -4.97 -3.72 -15.98
N LYS A 148 -4.01 -2.80 -15.89
CA LYS A 148 -3.48 -2.09 -17.07
C LYS A 148 -2.83 -3.02 -18.09
N LYS A 149 -2.05 -4.00 -17.62
CA LYS A 149 -1.44 -5.01 -18.50
C LYS A 149 -2.51 -5.79 -19.26
N ARG A 150 -3.55 -6.24 -18.57
CA ARG A 150 -4.68 -6.97 -19.17
C ARG A 150 -5.48 -6.09 -20.14
N ALA A 151 -5.78 -4.86 -19.76
CA ALA A 151 -6.46 -3.90 -20.63
C ALA A 151 -5.68 -3.61 -21.91
N ARG A 152 -4.36 -3.49 -21.85
CA ARG A 152 -3.50 -3.33 -23.04
C ARG A 152 -3.59 -4.53 -23.97
N VAL A 153 -3.52 -5.76 -23.44
CA VAL A 153 -3.65 -6.98 -24.24
C VAL A 153 -5.00 -7.01 -24.94
N PHE A 154 -6.07 -6.73 -24.23
CA PHE A 154 -7.43 -6.68 -24.79
C PHE A 154 -7.56 -5.64 -25.90
N LEU A 155 -7.12 -4.38 -25.64
CA LEU A 155 -7.20 -3.31 -26.64
C LEU A 155 -6.37 -3.63 -27.90
N LYS A 156 -5.22 -4.27 -27.76
CA LYS A 156 -4.42 -4.75 -28.89
C LYS A 156 -5.17 -5.78 -29.73
N GLN A 157 -5.88 -6.72 -29.10
CA GLN A 157 -6.70 -7.72 -29.78
C GLN A 157 -7.89 -7.09 -30.53
N GLN A 158 -8.40 -5.95 -30.07
CA GLN A 158 -9.47 -5.18 -30.73
C GLN A 158 -8.94 -4.26 -31.86
N GLY A 159 -7.67 -4.38 -32.23
CA GLY A 159 -7.09 -3.57 -33.31
C GLY A 159 -6.81 -2.11 -32.96
N ALA A 160 -6.72 -1.80 -31.67
CA ALA A 160 -6.35 -0.45 -31.24
C ALA A 160 -4.94 -0.06 -31.77
N ASP A 161 -4.78 1.18 -32.19
CA ASP A 161 -3.52 1.73 -32.66
C ASP A 161 -2.38 1.46 -31.68
N PRO A 162 -1.26 0.83 -32.10
CA PRO A 162 -0.09 0.62 -31.26
C PRO A 162 0.40 1.89 -30.56
N ALA A 163 0.27 3.06 -31.19
CA ALA A 163 0.59 4.35 -30.60
C ALA A 163 -0.35 4.74 -29.45
N ALA A 164 -1.60 4.26 -29.46
CA ALA A 164 -2.56 4.42 -28.36
C ALA A 164 -2.27 3.46 -27.17
N LEU A 165 -1.51 2.38 -27.42
CA LEU A 165 -1.12 1.37 -26.44
C LEU A 165 0.28 1.60 -25.88
N ALA A 166 1.04 2.59 -26.41
CA ALA A 166 2.36 2.95 -25.92
C ALA A 166 2.31 3.24 -24.41
N GLU A 167 3.40 2.94 -23.74
CA GLU A 167 3.57 3.14 -22.31
C GLU A 167 3.19 4.58 -21.91
N GLY A 168 2.14 4.73 -21.07
CA GLY A 168 1.60 6.03 -20.66
C GLY A 168 0.21 6.37 -21.18
N ARG A 169 -0.28 5.78 -22.30
CA ARG A 169 -1.63 6.09 -22.82
C ARG A 169 -2.76 5.28 -22.20
N VAL A 170 -2.49 4.10 -21.59
CA VAL A 170 -3.43 3.45 -20.66
C VAL A 170 -3.05 3.88 -19.24
N GLY A 171 -3.24 5.16 -18.96
CA GLY A 171 -3.00 5.74 -17.64
C GLY A 171 -4.07 5.33 -16.61
N THR A 172 -3.80 5.55 -15.32
CA THR A 172 -4.80 5.29 -14.27
C THR A 172 -6.06 6.11 -14.50
N ALA A 173 -5.94 7.39 -14.88
CA ALA A 173 -7.09 8.25 -15.15
C ALA A 173 -7.98 7.73 -16.29
N GLN A 174 -7.38 7.22 -17.36
CA GLN A 174 -8.14 6.62 -18.47
C GLN A 174 -8.83 5.30 -18.06
N LEU A 175 -8.16 4.48 -17.26
CA LEU A 175 -8.75 3.24 -16.74
C LEU A 175 -9.98 3.56 -15.87
N LEU A 176 -9.86 4.52 -14.95
CA LEU A 176 -10.95 4.99 -14.11
C LEU A 176 -12.11 5.57 -14.94
N ALA A 177 -11.80 6.42 -15.92
CA ALA A 177 -12.80 7.00 -16.80
C ALA A 177 -13.59 5.93 -17.58
N ARG A 178 -12.90 4.93 -18.16
CA ARG A 178 -13.56 3.81 -18.87
C ARG A 178 -14.44 2.98 -17.94
N TYR A 179 -13.97 2.69 -16.73
CA TYR A 179 -14.77 1.99 -15.72
C TYR A 179 -16.07 2.76 -15.43
N GLN A 180 -15.95 4.07 -15.17
CA GLN A 180 -17.09 4.95 -14.89
C GLN A 180 -18.06 5.08 -16.09
N GLN A 181 -17.54 5.03 -17.31
CA GLN A 181 -18.33 5.04 -18.56
C GLN A 181 -19.02 3.70 -18.84
N GLY A 182 -18.80 2.69 -18.02
CA GLY A 182 -19.45 1.38 -18.19
C GLY A 182 -18.80 0.46 -19.20
N ASP A 183 -17.50 0.66 -19.56
CA ASP A 183 -16.77 -0.27 -20.44
C ASP A 183 -16.78 -1.67 -19.80
N LEU A 184 -17.52 -2.58 -20.44
CA LEU A 184 -17.82 -3.91 -19.90
C LEU A 184 -16.57 -4.74 -19.61
N MET A 185 -15.54 -4.63 -20.46
CA MET A 185 -14.31 -5.41 -20.27
C MET A 185 -13.46 -4.83 -19.14
N ILE A 186 -13.37 -3.51 -19.04
CA ILE A 186 -12.67 -2.87 -17.93
C ILE A 186 -13.40 -3.15 -16.61
N ARG A 187 -14.73 -3.07 -16.61
CA ARG A 187 -15.54 -3.44 -15.42
C ARG A 187 -15.28 -4.89 -15.02
N ALA A 188 -15.34 -5.84 -15.94
CA ALA A 188 -15.08 -7.24 -15.65
C ALA A 188 -13.69 -7.48 -15.00
N MET A 189 -12.64 -6.81 -15.53
CA MET A 189 -11.29 -6.93 -14.99
C MET A 189 -11.17 -6.31 -13.59
N VAL A 190 -11.81 -5.16 -13.36
CA VAL A 190 -11.80 -4.46 -12.07
C VAL A 190 -12.60 -5.23 -11.03
N ASP A 191 -13.77 -5.75 -11.40
CA ASP A 191 -14.62 -6.55 -10.50
C ASP A 191 -13.99 -7.89 -10.13
N GLU A 192 -13.26 -8.52 -11.05
CA GLU A 192 -12.47 -9.71 -10.74
C GLU A 192 -11.38 -9.37 -9.71
N GLY A 193 -10.69 -8.22 -9.88
CA GLY A 193 -9.72 -7.72 -8.92
C GLY A 193 -10.36 -7.43 -7.54
N ALA A 194 -11.54 -6.82 -7.52
CA ALA A 194 -12.29 -6.55 -6.29
C ALA A 194 -12.67 -7.84 -5.55
N ARG A 195 -13.16 -8.85 -6.30
CA ARG A 195 -13.46 -10.17 -5.72
C ARG A 195 -12.20 -10.85 -5.17
N ALA A 196 -11.07 -10.75 -5.88
CA ALA A 196 -9.80 -11.31 -5.40
C ALA A 196 -9.31 -10.63 -4.10
N ILE A 197 -9.48 -9.31 -3.99
CA ILE A 197 -9.21 -8.58 -2.74
C ILE A 197 -10.12 -9.08 -1.62
N GLY A 198 -11.44 -9.18 -1.87
CA GLY A 198 -12.40 -9.67 -0.88
C GLY A 198 -12.09 -11.08 -0.39
N LEU A 199 -11.69 -11.99 -1.28
CA LEU A 199 -11.26 -13.35 -0.92
C LEU A 199 -9.99 -13.32 -0.06
N SER A 200 -9.02 -12.47 -0.40
CA SER A 200 -7.81 -12.31 0.40
C SER A 200 -8.13 -11.78 1.80
N LEU A 201 -9.06 -10.81 1.89
CA LEU A 201 -9.52 -10.27 3.17
C LEU A 201 -10.27 -11.31 4.01
N TYR A 202 -11.11 -12.14 3.39
CA TYR A 202 -11.74 -13.25 4.09
C TYR A 202 -10.70 -14.16 4.76
N ASN A 203 -9.66 -14.58 4.01
CA ASN A 203 -8.58 -15.40 4.56
C ASN A 203 -7.83 -14.68 5.70
N PHE A 204 -7.56 -13.40 5.53
CA PHE A 204 -6.92 -12.56 6.53
C PHE A 204 -7.74 -12.43 7.83
N LEU A 205 -9.05 -12.22 7.72
CA LEU A 205 -9.96 -12.13 8.87
C LEU A 205 -10.01 -13.43 9.65
N ASN A 206 -10.01 -14.57 8.96
CA ASN A 206 -9.96 -15.87 9.62
C ASN A 206 -8.64 -16.17 10.36
N ILE A 207 -7.54 -15.48 10.00
CA ILE A 207 -6.24 -15.67 10.63
C ILE A 207 -6.00 -14.67 11.76
N LEU A 208 -6.24 -13.39 11.53
CA LEU A 208 -5.89 -12.30 12.44
C LEU A 208 -7.09 -11.64 13.12
N ASN A 209 -8.29 -11.80 12.57
CA ASN A 209 -9.54 -11.22 13.06
C ASN A 209 -9.45 -9.71 13.36
N ILE A 210 -8.77 -8.96 12.48
CA ILE A 210 -8.69 -7.49 12.55
C ILE A 210 -9.82 -6.92 11.70
N ASN A 211 -10.87 -6.44 12.33
CA ASN A 211 -12.14 -6.07 11.68
C ASN A 211 -12.26 -4.59 11.30
N ARG A 212 -11.21 -3.79 11.44
CA ARG A 212 -11.14 -2.39 10.97
C ARG A 212 -10.15 -2.30 9.83
N ILE A 213 -10.62 -2.04 8.61
CA ILE A 213 -9.80 -2.08 7.39
C ILE A 213 -10.03 -0.79 6.61
N TRP A 214 -8.95 -0.05 6.36
CA TRP A 214 -8.95 1.13 5.51
C TRP A 214 -8.23 0.87 4.19
N LEU A 215 -8.94 1.10 3.09
CA LEU A 215 -8.39 0.99 1.74
C LEU A 215 -7.85 2.34 1.29
N TYR A 216 -6.63 2.33 0.80
CA TYR A 216 -5.93 3.46 0.20
C TYR A 216 -5.46 3.12 -1.21
N GLY A 217 -4.86 4.09 -1.87
CA GLY A 217 -4.33 3.92 -3.22
C GLY A 217 -5.27 4.41 -4.31
N ARG A 218 -4.74 4.49 -5.54
CA ARG A 218 -5.49 5.04 -6.68
C ARG A 218 -6.66 4.17 -7.12
N SER A 219 -6.66 2.87 -6.80
CA SER A 219 -7.78 1.97 -7.08
C SER A 219 -9.05 2.36 -6.32
N CYS A 220 -8.96 3.11 -5.22
CA CYS A 220 -10.13 3.68 -4.55
C CYS A 220 -10.94 4.61 -5.47
N GLY A 221 -10.34 5.13 -6.54
CA GLY A 221 -11.01 5.93 -7.57
C GLY A 221 -12.03 5.15 -8.41
N PHE A 222 -12.07 3.82 -8.34
CA PHE A 222 -13.17 3.02 -8.92
C PHE A 222 -14.50 3.25 -8.19
N GLY A 223 -14.45 3.71 -6.94
CA GLY A 223 -15.63 4.19 -6.21
C GLY A 223 -16.39 3.10 -5.46
N GLU A 224 -17.62 3.45 -5.09
CA GLU A 224 -18.42 2.67 -4.14
C GLU A 224 -18.77 1.27 -4.66
N GLU A 225 -19.11 1.10 -5.94
CA GLU A 225 -19.42 -0.23 -6.50
C GLU A 225 -18.27 -1.21 -6.32
N TRP A 226 -17.02 -0.75 -6.54
CA TRP A 226 -15.82 -1.54 -6.32
C TRP A 226 -15.64 -1.91 -4.84
N LEU A 227 -15.87 -0.97 -3.93
CA LEU A 227 -15.82 -1.22 -2.49
C LEU A 227 -16.88 -2.24 -2.07
N GLN A 228 -18.11 -2.10 -2.55
CA GLN A 228 -19.20 -3.03 -2.23
C GLN A 228 -18.94 -4.44 -2.76
N THR A 229 -18.29 -4.56 -3.92
CA THR A 229 -17.85 -5.87 -4.44
C THR A 229 -16.83 -6.52 -3.50
N ILE A 230 -15.88 -5.76 -2.96
CA ILE A 230 -14.89 -6.25 -1.98
C ILE A 230 -15.63 -6.70 -0.70
N ILE A 231 -16.50 -5.85 -0.15
CA ILE A 231 -17.26 -6.14 1.08
C ILE A 231 -18.11 -7.40 0.91
N HIS A 232 -18.86 -7.48 -0.18
CA HIS A 232 -19.70 -8.64 -0.47
C HIS A 232 -18.89 -9.93 -0.58
N GLN A 233 -17.73 -9.88 -1.26
CA GLN A 233 -16.88 -11.06 -1.44
C GLN A 233 -16.12 -11.43 -0.17
N THR A 234 -15.80 -10.45 0.70
CA THR A 234 -15.25 -10.73 2.02
C THR A 234 -16.23 -11.57 2.84
N GLY A 235 -17.51 -11.40 2.55
CA GLY A 235 -18.59 -12.23 3.03
C GLY A 235 -18.83 -12.13 4.53
N ALA A 236 -19.92 -12.66 5.01
CA ALA A 236 -20.11 -12.82 6.44
C ALA A 236 -19.01 -13.76 6.97
N ASN A 237 -18.06 -13.20 7.68
CA ASN A 237 -17.22 -14.03 8.54
C ASN A 237 -18.18 -14.76 9.48
N PRO A 238 -18.28 -16.10 9.46
CA PRO A 238 -19.21 -16.83 10.29
C PRO A 238 -18.96 -16.63 11.79
N PHE A 239 -17.81 -16.05 12.13
CA PHE A 239 -17.41 -15.66 13.47
C PHE A 239 -17.72 -14.18 13.80
N ASP A 240 -18.21 -13.39 12.85
CA ASP A 240 -18.72 -12.06 13.14
C ASP A 240 -19.96 -12.20 14.00
N CYS A 241 -19.83 -11.85 15.28
CA CYS A 241 -21.00 -11.66 16.11
C CYS A 241 -21.85 -10.52 15.54
N SER A 242 -23.15 -10.71 15.53
CA SER A 242 -24.14 -9.74 15.02
C SER A 242 -24.16 -8.39 15.75
N ASP A 243 -23.33 -8.21 16.78
CA ASP A 243 -23.21 -6.97 17.53
C ASP A 243 -22.46 -5.93 16.69
N ALA A 244 -23.02 -4.75 16.55
CA ALA A 244 -22.47 -3.64 15.75
C ALA A 244 -21.03 -3.27 16.13
N VAL A 245 -20.57 -3.61 17.32
CA VAL A 245 -19.19 -3.38 17.82
C VAL A 245 -18.19 -4.32 17.17
N ASN A 246 -18.60 -5.53 16.79
CA ASN A 246 -17.74 -6.57 16.28
C ASN A 246 -17.86 -6.79 14.76
N ALA A 247 -18.74 -6.04 14.09
CA ALA A 247 -18.87 -6.13 12.64
C ALA A 247 -17.58 -5.71 11.91
N THR A 248 -17.27 -6.39 10.83
CA THR A 248 -16.14 -6.02 9.97
C THR A 248 -16.45 -4.74 9.21
N HIS A 249 -15.59 -3.75 9.33
CA HIS A 249 -15.72 -2.45 8.67
C HIS A 249 -14.59 -2.27 7.64
N ILE A 250 -14.94 -2.32 6.38
CA ILE A 250 -14.03 -2.04 5.26
C ILE A 250 -14.47 -0.70 4.66
N ARG A 251 -13.56 0.28 4.63
CA ARG A 251 -13.85 1.65 4.18
C ARG A 251 -12.70 2.24 3.39
N PHE A 252 -12.98 3.26 2.61
CA PHE A 252 -11.92 4.10 2.07
C PHE A 252 -11.25 4.93 3.17
N GLY A 253 -9.93 5.00 3.12
CA GLY A 253 -9.17 5.93 3.94
C GLY A 253 -9.45 7.38 3.49
N GLN A 254 -9.64 8.28 4.45
CA GLN A 254 -10.04 9.67 4.21
C GLN A 254 -8.88 10.67 4.32
N LEU A 255 -7.67 10.20 4.64
CA LEU A 255 -6.51 11.06 4.79
C LEU A 255 -6.08 11.65 3.44
N SER A 256 -5.88 12.95 3.41
CA SER A 256 -5.28 13.64 2.27
C SER A 256 -3.87 13.12 1.98
N ARG A 257 -3.37 13.34 0.75
CA ARG A 257 -2.01 12.93 0.38
C ARG A 257 -0.94 13.49 1.33
N ALA A 258 -1.09 14.74 1.76
CA ALA A 258 -0.16 15.37 2.70
C ALA A 258 -0.16 14.65 4.05
N GLN A 259 -1.34 14.32 4.58
CA GLN A 259 -1.47 13.57 5.82
C GLN A 259 -0.88 12.17 5.71
N GLN A 260 -1.09 11.48 4.59
CA GLN A 260 -0.48 10.17 4.34
C GLN A 260 1.05 10.25 4.39
N VAL A 261 1.64 11.23 3.69
CA VAL A 261 3.10 11.41 3.68
C VAL A 261 3.65 11.79 5.05
N MET A 262 2.93 12.57 5.85
CA MET A 262 3.34 12.88 7.22
C MET A 262 3.41 11.63 8.12
N GLY A 263 2.71 10.56 7.76
CA GLY A 263 2.70 9.31 8.50
C GLY A 263 4.08 8.76 8.81
N ILE A 264 5.02 8.84 7.85
CA ILE A 264 6.37 8.32 8.08
C ILE A 264 7.14 9.09 9.17
N GLY A 265 6.83 10.38 9.35
CA GLY A 265 7.41 11.20 10.41
C GLY A 265 7.03 10.73 11.81
N TYR A 266 5.89 10.06 11.96
CA TYR A 266 5.46 9.50 13.24
C TYR A 266 6.33 8.33 13.72
N LEU A 267 7.24 7.79 12.91
CA LEU A 267 8.27 6.87 13.40
C LEU A 267 9.09 7.49 14.56
N TYR A 268 9.39 8.76 14.46
CA TYR A 268 10.09 9.48 15.55
C TYR A 268 9.24 9.62 16.81
N VAL A 269 7.93 9.79 16.66
CA VAL A 269 6.97 9.85 17.77
C VAL A 269 6.86 8.47 18.43
N GLU A 270 6.66 7.41 17.65
CA GLU A 270 6.58 6.02 18.15
C GLU A 270 7.85 5.66 18.93
N ARG A 271 9.03 6.01 18.39
CA ARG A 271 10.29 5.75 19.09
C ARG A 271 10.41 6.52 20.40
N ALA A 272 10.01 7.80 20.41
CA ALA A 272 10.07 8.63 21.62
C ALA A 272 9.13 8.10 22.72
N LEU A 273 7.95 7.58 22.33
CA LEU A 273 7.00 6.99 23.27
C LEU A 273 7.42 5.60 23.79
N ALA A 274 8.21 4.86 23.00
CA ALA A 274 8.72 3.55 23.39
C ALA A 274 9.94 3.61 24.36
N GLN A 275 10.57 4.77 24.49
CA GLN A 275 11.69 4.95 25.44
C GLN A 275 11.11 5.13 26.85
N PRO A 276 11.47 4.26 27.83
CA PRO A 276 11.08 4.49 29.22
C PRO A 276 11.66 5.83 29.69
N ARG A 277 10.86 6.61 30.40
CA ARG A 277 11.27 7.85 31.06
C ARG A 277 12.22 7.56 32.21
#